data_f297854d3a99065a74b05793dc46ffa1
#
_entry.id   f297854d3a99065a74b05793dc46ffa1
#
_cell.length_a   1.000
_cell.length_b   1.000
_cell.length_c   1.000
_cell.angle_alpha   90.00
_cell.angle_beta   90.00
_cell.angle_gamma   90.00
#
_symmetry.space_group_name_H-M   'P 1'
#
loop_
_entity.id
_entity.type
_entity.pdbx_description
1 polymer ?
#
loop_
_entity_poly.entity_id
_entity_poly.type
_entity_poly.pdbx_seq_one_letter_code
_entity_poly.pdbx_strand_id
1 'polypeptide(L)'
;MAGNVLEKDLTFDVAQRVDRLLGGQGISTLLTRTGDSYVSLSERAQLINRANNAIVVSIHFDDGPRPDVSGIETYFAAQQATGVATIASWLPFLQKIANNQPNVESQSLAQFIQQQLVAHTQAVNRGTKAEQFYVLANVRHPAVLVEAGFLTNKNEIGKLADANYREQLAVAISDGILKYRETIKGLGDDVNGTSP
;
A
#
# COMPACT_ATOMS: atom_id res chain seq x y z
N MET A 1 -3.33 -29.71 10.40
CA MET A 1 -2.19 -29.54 9.48
C MET A 1 -2.54 -28.30 8.67
N ALA A 2 -1.83 -27.19 8.87
CA ALA A 2 -1.97 -26.02 7.99
C ALA A 2 -1.46 -26.46 6.61
N GLY A 3 -2.37 -26.52 5.62
CA GLY A 3 -1.99 -26.78 4.24
C GLY A 3 -0.93 -25.79 3.79
N ASN A 4 -0.27 -26.10 2.71
CA ASN A 4 0.84 -25.31 2.14
C ASN A 4 0.31 -23.91 1.75
N VAL A 5 0.31 -22.98 2.72
CA VAL A 5 -0.16 -21.60 2.53
C VAL A 5 0.95 -20.83 1.84
N LEU A 6 0.72 -20.39 0.62
CA LEU A 6 1.70 -19.63 -0.17
C LEU A 6 1.35 -18.14 -0.13
N GLU A 7 2.35 -17.29 0.09
CA GLU A 7 2.19 -15.83 0.08
C GLU A 7 1.45 -15.34 -1.17
N LYS A 8 1.82 -15.86 -2.34
CA LYS A 8 1.20 -15.46 -3.61
C LYS A 8 -0.32 -15.68 -3.66
N ASP A 9 -0.83 -16.72 -2.99
CA ASP A 9 -2.27 -17.04 -2.97
C ASP A 9 -3.00 -16.12 -1.99
N LEU A 10 -2.41 -15.88 -0.82
CA LEU A 10 -2.95 -14.96 0.18
C LEU A 10 -3.01 -13.52 -0.33
N THR A 11 -1.93 -13.04 -0.91
CA THR A 11 -1.86 -11.67 -1.45
C THR A 11 -2.85 -11.46 -2.57
N PHE A 12 -3.04 -12.47 -3.43
CA PHE A 12 -4.01 -12.41 -4.52
C PHE A 12 -5.45 -12.42 -3.99
N ASP A 13 -5.77 -13.31 -3.03
CA ASP A 13 -7.10 -13.37 -2.42
C ASP A 13 -7.47 -12.04 -1.73
N VAL A 14 -6.55 -11.47 -0.93
CA VAL A 14 -6.81 -10.17 -0.27
C VAL A 14 -6.96 -9.05 -1.30
N ALA A 15 -6.12 -9.00 -2.33
CA ALA A 15 -6.20 -7.99 -3.38
C ALA A 15 -7.54 -8.05 -4.14
N GLN A 16 -8.05 -9.25 -4.47
CA GLN A 16 -9.36 -9.42 -5.11
C GLN A 16 -10.52 -8.97 -4.21
N ARG A 17 -10.41 -9.18 -2.90
CA ARG A 17 -11.41 -8.70 -1.93
C ARG A 17 -11.41 -7.18 -1.84
N VAL A 18 -10.24 -6.54 -1.79
CA VAL A 18 -10.09 -5.07 -1.83
C VAL A 18 -10.68 -4.52 -3.13
N ASP A 19 -10.37 -5.12 -4.27
CA ASP A 19 -10.93 -4.75 -5.58
C ASP A 19 -12.47 -4.75 -5.56
N ARG A 20 -13.09 -5.83 -5.09
CA ARG A 20 -14.54 -5.95 -4.95
C ARG A 20 -15.13 -4.89 -4.03
N LEU A 21 -14.51 -4.66 -2.86
CA LEU A 21 -15.00 -3.70 -1.86
C LEU A 21 -14.92 -2.26 -2.38
N LEU A 22 -13.82 -1.87 -3.00
CA LEU A 22 -13.64 -0.55 -3.58
C LEU A 22 -14.53 -0.34 -4.82
N GLY A 23 -14.72 -1.38 -5.64
CA GLY A 23 -15.65 -1.37 -6.76
C GLY A 23 -17.09 -1.09 -6.33
N GLY A 24 -17.52 -1.66 -5.20
CA GLY A 24 -18.82 -1.37 -4.57
C GLY A 24 -18.97 0.08 -4.10
N GLN A 25 -17.86 0.81 -3.93
CA GLN A 25 -17.82 2.25 -3.60
C GLN A 25 -17.57 3.15 -4.82
N GLY A 26 -17.64 2.58 -6.04
CA GLY A 26 -17.41 3.32 -7.29
C GLY A 26 -15.95 3.71 -7.52
N ILE A 27 -15.00 3.01 -6.90
CA ILE A 27 -13.57 3.22 -7.11
C ILE A 27 -13.06 2.11 -8.04
N SER A 28 -12.51 2.53 -9.19
CA SER A 28 -11.85 1.61 -10.11
C SER A 28 -10.49 1.20 -9.56
N THR A 29 -10.18 -0.08 -9.66
CA THR A 29 -8.87 -0.65 -9.28
C THR A 29 -8.19 -1.28 -10.49
N LEU A 30 -6.87 -1.39 -10.40
CA LEU A 30 -6.03 -2.07 -11.39
C LEU A 30 -5.11 -3.06 -10.66
N LEU A 31 -5.37 -4.35 -10.83
CA LEU A 31 -4.50 -5.39 -10.29
C LEU A 31 -3.27 -5.56 -11.17
N THR A 32 -2.07 -5.57 -10.57
CA THR A 32 -0.81 -5.76 -11.32
C THR A 32 -0.63 -7.18 -11.85
N ARG A 33 -1.42 -8.15 -11.37
CA ARG A 33 -1.59 -9.49 -11.92
C ARG A 33 -3.03 -9.95 -11.72
N THR A 34 -3.54 -10.75 -12.63
CA THR A 34 -4.92 -11.30 -12.60
C THR A 34 -4.95 -12.81 -12.47
N GLY A 35 -3.80 -13.44 -12.24
CA GLY A 35 -3.65 -14.87 -12.08
C GLY A 35 -2.29 -15.25 -11.50
N ASP A 36 -1.94 -16.55 -11.57
CA ASP A 36 -0.64 -17.07 -11.14
C ASP A 36 0.43 -16.83 -12.21
N SER A 37 0.74 -15.57 -12.45
CA SER A 37 1.77 -15.13 -13.39
C SER A 37 2.82 -14.28 -12.67
N TYR A 38 4.07 -14.46 -13.07
CA TYR A 38 5.16 -13.60 -12.61
C TYR A 38 5.11 -12.26 -13.35
N VAL A 39 5.12 -11.17 -12.59
CA VAL A 39 5.26 -9.80 -13.10
C VAL A 39 6.42 -9.16 -12.34
N SER A 40 7.46 -8.76 -13.05
CA SER A 40 8.65 -8.17 -12.43
C SER A 40 8.34 -6.83 -11.75
N LEU A 41 9.17 -6.42 -10.78
CA LEU A 41 9.00 -5.13 -10.10
C LEU A 41 9.02 -3.94 -11.07
N SER A 42 9.85 -4.03 -12.14
CA SER A 42 9.90 -3.00 -13.18
C SER A 42 8.61 -2.92 -13.98
N GLU A 43 8.04 -4.06 -14.39
CA GLU A 43 6.77 -4.10 -15.11
C GLU A 43 5.62 -3.58 -14.25
N ARG A 44 5.59 -3.92 -12.95
CA ARG A 44 4.62 -3.37 -11.99
C ARG A 44 4.73 -1.85 -11.93
N ALA A 45 5.93 -1.31 -11.73
CA ALA A 45 6.15 0.14 -11.66
C ALA A 45 5.75 0.84 -12.98
N GLN A 46 6.06 0.25 -14.14
CA GLN A 46 5.65 0.79 -15.45
C GLN A 46 4.13 0.79 -15.61
N LEU A 47 3.45 -0.30 -15.23
CA LEU A 47 2.00 -0.40 -15.29
C LEU A 47 1.34 0.67 -14.40
N ILE A 48 1.81 0.80 -13.16
CA ILE A 48 1.34 1.78 -12.19
C ILE A 48 1.53 3.22 -12.72
N ASN A 49 2.70 3.52 -13.29
CA ASN A 49 3.01 4.86 -13.78
C ASN A 49 2.22 5.28 -15.05
N ARG A 50 1.50 4.37 -15.70
CA ARG A 50 0.56 4.68 -16.79
C ARG A 50 -0.80 5.15 -16.29
N ALA A 51 -1.15 4.83 -15.05
CA ALA A 51 -2.40 5.30 -14.45
C ALA A 51 -2.35 6.81 -14.19
N ASN A 52 -3.52 7.43 -14.10
CA ASN A 52 -3.68 8.82 -13.69
C ASN A 52 -4.47 8.88 -12.38
N ASN A 53 -4.08 9.80 -11.49
CA ASN A 53 -4.77 10.02 -10.22
C ASN A 53 -4.99 8.72 -9.42
N ALA A 54 -3.93 7.94 -9.27
CA ALA A 54 -3.96 6.64 -8.60
C ALA A 54 -3.25 6.69 -7.23
N ILE A 55 -3.55 5.72 -6.40
CA ILE A 55 -2.75 5.32 -5.25
C ILE A 55 -2.32 3.87 -5.44
N VAL A 56 -1.26 3.47 -4.76
CA VAL A 56 -0.68 2.13 -4.86
C VAL A 56 -0.69 1.45 -3.50
N VAL A 57 -1.22 0.24 -3.45
CA VAL A 57 -1.13 -0.62 -2.27
C VAL A 57 -0.54 -1.96 -2.67
N SER A 58 0.68 -2.24 -2.23
CA SER A 58 1.32 -3.55 -2.36
C SER A 58 1.01 -4.36 -1.12
N ILE A 59 0.44 -5.56 -1.29
CA ILE A 59 0.02 -6.42 -0.19
C ILE A 59 0.99 -7.58 -0.08
N HIS A 60 1.54 -7.81 1.11
CA HIS A 60 2.54 -8.82 1.42
C HIS A 60 2.26 -9.54 2.74
N PHE A 61 2.89 -10.69 2.90
CA PHE A 61 2.94 -11.48 4.13
C PHE A 61 4.38 -11.95 4.31
N ASP A 62 5.09 -11.32 5.23
CA ASP A 62 6.54 -11.47 5.39
C ASP A 62 6.94 -12.85 5.93
N ASP A 63 8.11 -13.29 5.52
CA ASP A 63 8.85 -14.41 6.13
C ASP A 63 9.75 -13.90 7.27
N GLY A 64 9.18 -13.35 8.31
CA GLY A 64 9.91 -12.70 9.40
C GLY A 64 11.23 -13.38 9.80
N PRO A 65 12.21 -12.64 10.30
CA PRO A 65 13.55 -13.16 10.60
C PRO A 65 13.56 -14.21 11.73
N ARG A 66 12.47 -14.30 12.48
CA ARG A 66 12.29 -15.22 13.60
C ARG A 66 10.82 -15.66 13.70
N PRO A 67 10.56 -16.88 14.18
CA PRO A 67 9.20 -17.43 14.30
C PRO A 67 8.31 -16.75 15.34
N ASP A 68 8.86 -15.93 16.22
CA ASP A 68 8.14 -15.17 17.25
C ASP A 68 7.67 -13.79 16.77
N VAL A 69 8.14 -13.33 15.60
CA VAL A 69 7.70 -12.05 15.04
C VAL A 69 6.25 -12.15 14.57
N SER A 70 5.45 -11.16 14.96
CA SER A 70 4.02 -11.09 14.63
C SER A 70 3.55 -9.64 14.50
N GLY A 71 2.40 -9.45 13.88
CA GLY A 71 1.74 -8.15 13.77
C GLY A 71 1.67 -7.62 12.35
N ILE A 72 1.31 -6.36 12.23
CA ILE A 72 1.09 -5.67 10.95
C ILE A 72 1.93 -4.40 10.91
N GLU A 73 2.56 -4.15 9.78
CA GLU A 73 3.30 -2.91 9.51
C GLU A 73 3.05 -2.41 8.09
N THR A 74 3.12 -1.08 7.93
CA THR A 74 2.91 -0.47 6.62
C THR A 74 4.10 0.40 6.25
N TYR A 75 4.66 0.16 5.08
CA TYR A 75 5.83 0.86 4.57
C TYR A 75 5.45 1.90 3.53
N PHE A 76 6.24 2.98 3.47
CA PHE A 76 6.21 3.99 2.41
C PHE A 76 7.65 4.37 2.04
N ALA A 77 7.86 4.84 0.81
CA ALA A 77 9.17 5.37 0.43
C ALA A 77 9.32 6.80 0.95
N ALA A 78 10.41 7.10 1.66
CA ALA A 78 10.71 8.47 2.08
C ALA A 78 10.91 9.41 0.88
N GLN A 79 11.39 8.87 -0.24
CA GLN A 79 11.59 9.57 -1.50
C GLN A 79 11.03 8.73 -2.65
N GLN A 80 10.31 9.36 -3.56
CA GLN A 80 9.79 8.72 -4.78
C GLN A 80 10.35 9.37 -6.03
N ALA A 81 10.38 8.61 -7.14
CA ALA A 81 10.67 9.16 -8.45
C ALA A 81 9.57 10.18 -8.80
N THR A 82 9.86 11.46 -8.62
CA THR A 82 8.92 12.51 -8.99
C THR A 82 8.76 12.51 -10.50
N GLY A 83 7.49 12.45 -10.99
CA GLY A 83 7.18 12.51 -12.42
C GLY A 83 7.52 13.85 -13.11
N VAL A 84 8.23 14.73 -12.43
CA VAL A 84 8.71 16.04 -12.93
C VAL A 84 10.09 15.86 -13.56
N ALA A 85 10.21 14.91 -14.50
CA ALA A 85 11.48 14.58 -15.15
C ALA A 85 11.85 15.53 -16.31
N THR A 86 11.07 16.55 -16.63
CA THR A 86 11.30 17.29 -17.88
C THR A 86 12.08 18.60 -17.75
N ILE A 87 12.13 19.24 -16.59
CA ILE A 87 12.93 20.45 -16.39
C ILE A 87 14.09 20.23 -15.44
N ALA A 88 13.90 19.40 -14.40
CA ALA A 88 14.93 19.12 -13.39
C ALA A 88 16.09 18.25 -13.90
N SER A 89 15.90 17.51 -15.03
CA SER A 89 16.99 16.72 -15.63
C SER A 89 18.18 17.56 -16.12
N TRP A 90 17.95 18.84 -16.36
CA TRP A 90 18.97 19.78 -16.85
C TRP A 90 19.73 20.51 -15.74
N LEU A 91 19.22 20.46 -14.51
CA LEU A 91 19.80 21.19 -13.36
C LEU A 91 19.92 20.25 -12.14
N PRO A 92 21.11 19.65 -11.92
CA PRO A 92 21.34 18.70 -10.81
C PRO A 92 20.99 19.25 -9.42
N PHE A 93 21.05 20.56 -9.24
CA PHE A 93 20.67 21.25 -8.00
C PHE A 93 19.15 21.18 -7.75
N LEU A 94 18.32 21.34 -8.78
CA LEU A 94 16.85 21.23 -8.65
C LEU A 94 16.40 19.78 -8.43
N GLN A 95 17.13 18.79 -8.99
CA GLN A 95 16.92 17.38 -8.66
C GLN A 95 17.13 17.09 -7.18
N LYS A 96 18.16 17.68 -6.57
CA LYS A 96 18.46 17.50 -5.15
C LYS A 96 17.38 18.13 -4.25
N ILE A 97 16.79 19.25 -4.66
CA ILE A 97 15.69 19.90 -3.93
C ILE A 97 14.38 19.10 -4.10
N ALA A 98 14.06 18.67 -5.30
CA ALA A 98 12.87 17.87 -5.57
C ALA A 98 12.91 16.51 -4.85
N ASN A 99 14.09 15.89 -4.76
CA ASN A 99 14.28 14.60 -4.07
C ASN A 99 14.32 14.72 -2.53
N ASN A 100 14.35 15.92 -1.97
CA ASN A 100 14.39 16.14 -0.52
C ASN A 100 13.02 16.47 0.09
N GLN A 101 11.95 16.51 -0.69
CA GLN A 101 10.61 16.74 -0.14
C GLN A 101 10.10 15.48 0.56
N PRO A 102 9.57 15.60 1.80
CA PRO A 102 8.94 14.47 2.46
C PRO A 102 7.79 13.91 1.62
N ASN A 103 7.70 12.60 1.52
CA ASN A 103 6.59 11.93 0.84
C ASN A 103 5.35 11.88 1.75
N VAL A 104 4.77 13.06 2.00
CA VAL A 104 3.66 13.25 2.95
C VAL A 104 2.42 12.48 2.54
N GLU A 105 2.15 12.38 1.24
CA GLU A 105 0.98 11.67 0.72
C GLU A 105 1.06 10.16 0.98
N SER A 106 2.20 9.54 0.67
CA SER A 106 2.41 8.11 0.96
C SER A 106 2.46 7.84 2.46
N GLN A 107 3.07 8.73 3.24
CA GLN A 107 3.09 8.61 4.70
C GLN A 107 1.67 8.68 5.28
N SER A 108 0.86 9.62 4.82
CA SER A 108 -0.53 9.77 5.26
C SER A 108 -1.36 8.53 4.88
N LEU A 109 -1.25 8.05 3.64
CA LEU A 109 -1.90 6.82 3.19
C LEU A 109 -1.51 5.62 4.07
N ALA A 110 -0.21 5.48 4.39
CA ALA A 110 0.29 4.43 5.27
C ALA A 110 -0.33 4.50 6.67
N GLN A 111 -0.45 5.69 7.24
CA GLN A 111 -1.05 5.90 8.56
C GLN A 111 -2.53 5.50 8.59
N PHE A 112 -3.33 5.92 7.61
CA PHE A 112 -4.74 5.55 7.54
C PHE A 112 -4.94 4.05 7.40
N ILE A 113 -4.19 3.39 6.50
CA ILE A 113 -4.28 1.94 6.32
C ILE A 113 -3.83 1.20 7.59
N GLN A 114 -2.70 1.58 8.18
CA GLN A 114 -2.19 0.97 9.42
C GLN A 114 -3.20 1.06 10.56
N GLN A 115 -3.82 2.23 10.76
CA GLN A 115 -4.82 2.43 11.80
C GLN A 115 -6.04 1.51 11.61
N GLN A 116 -6.54 1.39 10.38
CA GLN A 116 -7.68 0.52 10.10
C GLN A 116 -7.33 -0.96 10.25
N LEU A 117 -6.14 -1.37 9.77
CA LEU A 117 -5.67 -2.75 9.94
C LEU A 117 -5.64 -3.16 11.41
N VAL A 118 -5.07 -2.33 12.28
CA VAL A 118 -5.02 -2.61 13.72
C VAL A 118 -6.42 -2.60 14.34
N ALA A 119 -7.29 -1.67 13.95
CA ALA A 119 -8.64 -1.57 14.49
C ALA A 119 -9.51 -2.79 14.15
N HIS A 120 -9.44 -3.28 12.93
CA HIS A 120 -10.26 -4.41 12.47
C HIS A 120 -9.71 -5.78 12.92
N THR A 121 -8.39 -5.95 12.94
CA THR A 121 -7.76 -7.27 13.16
C THR A 121 -7.31 -7.51 14.59
N GLN A 122 -7.17 -6.44 15.38
CA GLN A 122 -6.57 -6.47 16.72
C GLN A 122 -5.15 -7.08 16.72
N ALA A 123 -4.47 -7.05 15.57
CA ALA A 123 -3.10 -7.52 15.45
C ALA A 123 -2.12 -6.56 16.17
N VAL A 124 -0.94 -7.07 16.50
CA VAL A 124 0.13 -6.25 17.06
C VAL A 124 0.48 -5.12 16.10
N ASN A 125 0.39 -3.89 16.57
CA ASN A 125 0.71 -2.70 15.79
C ASN A 125 2.24 -2.50 15.75
N ARG A 126 2.84 -2.70 14.57
CA ARG A 126 4.27 -2.46 14.34
C ARG A 126 4.55 -1.07 13.72
N GLY A 127 3.48 -0.31 13.45
CA GLY A 127 3.53 1.08 12.99
C GLY A 127 3.78 1.22 11.49
N THR A 128 4.06 2.47 11.10
CA THR A 128 4.46 2.83 9.74
C THR A 128 5.96 3.09 9.69
N LYS A 129 6.62 2.71 8.58
CA LYS A 129 8.08 2.81 8.42
C LYS A 129 8.45 3.34 7.04
N ALA A 130 9.51 4.11 6.98
CA ALA A 130 10.07 4.59 5.72
C ALA A 130 11.13 3.60 5.22
N GLU A 131 10.86 2.97 4.04
CA GLU A 131 11.75 2.02 3.40
C GLU A 131 11.73 2.19 1.88
N GLN A 132 12.90 2.12 1.24
CA GLN A 132 13.07 2.36 -0.19
C GLN A 132 12.83 1.09 -1.03
N PHE A 133 11.69 0.42 -0.82
CA PHE A 133 11.31 -0.70 -1.68
C PHE A 133 11.12 -0.24 -3.13
N TYR A 134 11.59 -1.04 -4.08
CA TYR A 134 11.59 -0.70 -5.50
C TYR A 134 10.22 -0.22 -6.00
N VAL A 135 9.17 -0.97 -5.68
CA VAL A 135 7.79 -0.68 -6.13
C VAL A 135 7.22 0.59 -5.52
N LEU A 136 7.74 1.04 -4.38
CA LEU A 136 7.33 2.29 -3.74
C LEU A 136 8.17 3.49 -4.26
N ALA A 137 9.47 3.27 -4.42
CA ALA A 137 10.41 4.34 -4.80
C ALA A 137 10.31 4.72 -6.29
N ASN A 138 9.93 3.77 -7.16
CA ASN A 138 9.93 3.97 -8.61
C ASN A 138 8.53 4.26 -9.22
N VAL A 139 7.58 4.62 -8.39
CA VAL A 139 6.25 5.06 -8.82
C VAL A 139 6.00 6.52 -8.47
N ARG A 140 5.18 7.20 -9.30
CA ARG A 140 4.88 8.64 -9.15
C ARG A 140 3.61 8.94 -8.35
N HIS A 141 2.96 7.92 -7.85
CA HIS A 141 1.72 8.00 -7.09
C HIS A 141 1.96 7.74 -5.61
N PRO A 142 1.11 8.22 -4.69
CA PRO A 142 1.15 7.81 -3.30
C PRO A 142 1.15 6.29 -3.21
N ALA A 143 2.15 5.71 -2.53
CA ALA A 143 2.39 4.27 -2.57
C ALA A 143 2.77 3.73 -1.19
N VAL A 144 2.17 2.60 -0.85
CA VAL A 144 2.46 1.87 0.39
C VAL A 144 2.63 0.38 0.13
N LEU A 145 3.38 -0.28 1.02
CA LEU A 145 3.48 -1.73 1.11
C LEU A 145 2.99 -2.15 2.49
N VAL A 146 2.02 -3.04 2.52
CA VAL A 146 1.41 -3.59 3.73
C VAL A 146 1.97 -4.98 3.96
N GLU A 147 2.68 -5.17 5.08
CA GLU A 147 2.96 -6.50 5.64
C GLU A 147 1.83 -6.85 6.60
N ALA A 148 0.90 -7.68 6.14
CA ALA A 148 -0.34 -7.98 6.84
C ALA A 148 -0.25 -9.21 7.77
N GLY A 149 0.96 -9.64 8.09
CA GLY A 149 1.27 -10.76 8.99
C GLY A 149 2.52 -11.51 8.56
N PHE A 150 2.94 -12.48 9.37
CA PHE A 150 4.20 -13.22 9.21
C PHE A 150 3.95 -14.72 9.00
N LEU A 151 4.34 -15.25 7.84
CA LEU A 151 4.16 -16.66 7.47
C LEU A 151 5.01 -17.63 8.30
N THR A 152 6.12 -17.15 8.87
CA THR A 152 6.96 -17.92 9.78
C THR A 152 6.36 -18.10 11.17
N ASN A 153 5.38 -17.28 11.57
CA ASN A 153 4.72 -17.37 12.86
C ASN A 153 3.54 -18.35 12.82
N LYS A 154 3.61 -19.42 13.63
CA LYS A 154 2.59 -20.49 13.64
C LYS A 154 1.19 -20.01 14.02
N ASN A 155 1.07 -18.98 14.86
CA ASN A 155 -0.21 -18.43 15.25
C ASN A 155 -0.81 -17.55 14.14
N GLU A 156 0.05 -16.78 13.43
CA GLU A 156 -0.41 -15.92 12.35
C GLU A 156 -0.77 -16.72 11.10
N ILE A 157 0.02 -17.71 10.72
CA ILE A 157 -0.31 -18.55 9.56
C ILE A 157 -1.69 -19.22 9.71
N GLY A 158 -2.06 -19.59 10.95
CA GLY A 158 -3.40 -20.12 11.23
C GLY A 158 -4.51 -19.10 10.96
N LYS A 159 -4.30 -17.84 11.36
CA LYS A 159 -5.24 -16.73 11.07
C LYS A 159 -5.27 -16.41 9.57
N LEU A 160 -4.11 -16.32 8.92
CA LEU A 160 -4.00 -16.02 7.50
C LEU A 160 -4.66 -17.10 6.61
N ALA A 161 -4.68 -18.34 7.06
CA ALA A 161 -5.42 -19.43 6.40
C ALA A 161 -6.95 -19.27 6.51
N ASP A 162 -7.47 -18.50 7.49
CA ASP A 162 -8.89 -18.23 7.64
C ASP A 162 -9.36 -17.15 6.66
N ALA A 163 -10.37 -17.50 5.85
CA ALA A 163 -10.96 -16.58 4.88
C ALA A 163 -11.64 -15.36 5.52
N ASN A 164 -12.18 -15.50 6.74
CA ASN A 164 -12.79 -14.38 7.46
C ASN A 164 -11.72 -13.37 7.94
N TYR A 165 -10.56 -13.84 8.36
CA TYR A 165 -9.46 -12.95 8.71
C TYR A 165 -8.93 -12.18 7.49
N ARG A 166 -8.82 -12.84 6.33
CA ARG A 166 -8.45 -12.15 5.09
C ARG A 166 -9.51 -11.14 4.63
N GLU A 167 -10.80 -11.41 4.88
CA GLU A 167 -11.86 -10.42 4.66
C GLU A 167 -11.68 -9.21 5.58
N GLN A 168 -11.38 -9.41 6.87
CA GLN A 168 -11.09 -8.31 7.80
C GLN A 168 -9.90 -7.46 7.33
N LEU A 169 -8.83 -8.09 6.82
CA LEU A 169 -7.69 -7.38 6.24
C LEU A 169 -8.13 -6.54 5.03
N ALA A 170 -8.92 -7.10 4.13
CA ALA A 170 -9.38 -6.41 2.94
C ALA A 170 -10.32 -5.24 3.27
N VAL A 171 -11.24 -5.42 4.22
CA VAL A 171 -12.10 -4.33 4.73
C VAL A 171 -11.24 -3.22 5.33
N ALA A 172 -10.28 -3.56 6.17
CA ALA A 172 -9.40 -2.58 6.81
C ALA A 172 -8.57 -1.77 5.80
N ILE A 173 -8.00 -2.44 4.79
CA ILE A 173 -7.26 -1.76 3.72
C ILE A 173 -8.20 -0.82 2.95
N SER A 174 -9.39 -1.29 2.60
CA SER A 174 -10.38 -0.49 1.88
C SER A 174 -10.83 0.74 2.68
N ASP A 175 -11.11 0.59 3.97
CA ASP A 175 -11.50 1.68 4.86
C ASP A 175 -10.36 2.71 5.02
N GLY A 176 -9.10 2.25 5.09
CA GLY A 176 -7.94 3.12 5.12
C GLY A 176 -7.80 3.96 3.86
N ILE A 177 -8.02 3.35 2.69
CA ILE A 177 -8.03 4.03 1.38
C ILE A 177 -9.17 5.08 1.32
N LEU A 178 -10.36 4.72 1.76
CA LEU A 178 -11.52 5.62 1.74
C LEU A 178 -11.29 6.83 2.64
N LYS A 179 -10.77 6.64 3.86
CA LYS A 179 -10.44 7.75 4.78
C LYS A 179 -9.35 8.67 4.22
N TYR A 180 -8.31 8.11 3.61
CA TYR A 180 -7.30 8.90 2.93
C TYR A 180 -7.92 9.76 1.82
N ARG A 181 -8.77 9.17 0.97
CA ARG A 181 -9.47 9.88 -0.12
C ARG A 181 -10.35 11.02 0.38
N GLU A 182 -11.09 10.81 1.47
CA GLU A 182 -11.93 11.84 2.10
C GLU A 182 -11.08 13.02 2.60
N THR A 183 -9.95 12.75 3.23
CA THR A 183 -9.04 13.78 3.72
C THR A 183 -8.48 14.65 2.60
N ILE A 184 -8.09 14.03 1.47
CA ILE A 184 -7.57 14.80 0.32
C ILE A 184 -8.66 15.65 -0.32
N LYS A 185 -9.90 15.15 -0.43
CA LYS A 185 -11.02 15.93 -0.97
C LYS A 185 -11.32 17.14 -0.11
N GLY A 186 -11.38 16.97 1.22
CA GLY A 186 -11.62 18.08 2.15
C GLY A 186 -10.57 19.19 2.03
N LEU A 187 -9.30 18.84 1.88
CA LEU A 187 -8.22 19.82 1.65
C LEU A 187 -8.37 20.59 0.31
N GLY A 188 -8.91 19.92 -0.72
CA GLY A 188 -9.15 20.55 -2.03
C GLY A 188 -10.30 21.54 -2.02
N ASP A 189 -11.33 21.30 -1.24
CA ASP A 189 -12.51 22.16 -1.12
C ASP A 189 -12.18 23.43 -0.30
N ASP A 190 -11.36 23.32 0.74
CA ASP A 190 -10.92 24.46 1.55
C ASP A 190 -10.04 25.45 0.78
N VAL A 191 -9.23 24.97 -0.17
CA VAL A 191 -8.35 25.82 -1.00
C VAL A 191 -9.18 26.58 -2.06
N ASN A 192 -10.28 26.04 -2.54
CA ASN A 192 -11.14 26.66 -3.53
C ASN A 192 -12.27 27.53 -2.93
N GLY A 193 -12.50 27.44 -1.62
CA GLY A 193 -13.56 28.19 -0.89
C GLY A 193 -13.15 29.57 -0.37
N THR A 194 -11.88 29.96 -0.49
CA THR A 194 -11.42 31.31 -0.05
C THR A 194 -11.14 32.23 -1.24
N SER A 195 -12.22 32.71 -1.86
CA SER A 195 -12.18 33.98 -2.61
C SER A 195 -13.32 34.86 -2.10
N PRO A 196 -13.01 36.06 -1.55
CA PRO A 196 -14.01 37.01 -1.13
C PRO A 196 -14.74 37.63 -2.32
#